data_c0454a3fbb6d55e5c0498c36d7943c35
#
_entry.id   c0454a3fbb6d55e5c0498c36d7943c35
#
_cell.length_a   1.000
_cell.length_b   1.000
_cell.length_c   1.000
_cell.angle_alpha   90.00
_cell.angle_beta   90.00
_cell.angle_gamma   90.00
#
_symmetry.space_group_name_H-M   'P 1'
#
loop_
_entity.id
_entity.type
_entity.pdbx_description
1 polymer ?
#
loop_
_entity_poly.entity_id
_entity_poly.type
_entity_poly.pdbx_seq_one_letter_code
_entity_poly.pdbx_strand_id
1 'polypeptide(L)'
;MFKPQTQPRKTALITGACSGIGYEFTCLFASYNYNLVLVDINENKLIEIAERFTQEYNICVTSIAKDLSISTSPEAIYLELQQASIHIDVLVNNAGFGIYGLFNETNLNSELDMIQVNLVCITHLTKLFLKHMVEKGEGKILNVSSTAAFQPGPLMSVYFATKSYILSFSEAIANELEDTGVSVTVLCPGPTQSAFHQRTGTENSQRMKDMKMMDAKTVAAIGFRGLMKGKTVVIPGAKNRILAEAVRFLPRKQVTKISKAVQGH
;
A
#
# COMPACT_ATOMS: atom_id res chain seq x y z
N MET A 1 43.76 13.26 -2.67
CA MET A 1 42.60 12.75 -3.41
C MET A 1 41.44 12.66 -2.43
N PHE A 2 40.51 13.61 -2.49
CA PHE A 2 39.26 13.53 -1.70
C PHE A 2 38.40 12.45 -2.36
N LYS A 3 38.16 11.33 -1.63
CA LYS A 3 37.09 10.40 -1.99
C LYS A 3 35.78 11.17 -1.91
N PRO A 4 34.92 11.19 -2.93
CA PRO A 4 33.61 11.77 -2.80
C PRO A 4 32.90 11.06 -1.64
N GLN A 5 32.43 11.80 -0.63
CA GLN A 5 31.53 11.29 0.37
C GLN A 5 30.25 10.88 -0.37
N THR A 6 30.10 9.61 -0.65
CA THR A 6 28.83 9.07 -1.15
C THR A 6 27.80 9.32 -0.04
N GLN A 7 26.79 10.13 -0.34
CA GLN A 7 25.68 10.33 0.59
C GLN A 7 25.14 8.95 1.03
N PRO A 8 24.81 8.77 2.31
CA PRO A 8 24.26 7.51 2.78
C PRO A 8 23.02 7.16 1.95
N ARG A 9 22.91 5.89 1.57
CA ARG A 9 21.77 5.40 0.79
C ARG A 9 20.47 5.62 1.57
N LYS A 10 19.43 6.08 0.90
CA LYS A 10 18.09 6.18 1.47
C LYS A 10 17.51 4.79 1.70
N THR A 11 16.65 4.67 2.71
CA THR A 11 16.01 3.41 3.08
C THR A 11 14.50 3.49 2.85
N ALA A 12 13.96 2.46 2.19
CA ALA A 12 12.52 2.30 1.98
C ALA A 12 11.98 1.13 2.82
N LEU A 13 10.95 1.40 3.64
CA LEU A 13 10.17 0.38 4.33
C LEU A 13 8.95 0.02 3.49
N ILE A 14 8.73 -1.27 3.22
CA ILE A 14 7.62 -1.76 2.41
C ILE A 14 6.87 -2.85 3.17
N THR A 15 5.57 -2.65 3.42
CA THR A 15 4.71 -3.67 4.01
C THR A 15 4.01 -4.51 2.94
N GLY A 16 3.81 -5.81 3.20
CA GLY A 16 3.30 -6.76 2.21
C GLY A 16 4.32 -6.97 1.07
N ALA A 17 5.60 -7.02 1.40
CA ALA A 17 6.72 -6.98 0.45
C ALA A 17 6.91 -8.27 -0.36
N CYS A 18 6.29 -9.39 0.04
CA CYS A 18 6.53 -10.69 -0.58
C CYS A 18 5.71 -11.00 -1.82
N SER A 19 4.73 -10.17 -2.18
CA SER A 19 3.84 -10.48 -3.31
C SER A 19 3.21 -9.24 -3.97
N GLY A 20 2.73 -9.42 -5.21
CA GLY A 20 1.94 -8.42 -5.93
C GLY A 20 2.61 -7.05 -6.02
N ILE A 21 1.85 -5.99 -5.74
CA ILE A 21 2.31 -4.60 -5.86
C ILE A 21 3.48 -4.32 -4.88
N GLY A 22 3.44 -4.89 -3.65
CA GLY A 22 4.52 -4.72 -2.67
C GLY A 22 5.85 -5.29 -3.14
N TYR A 23 5.82 -6.49 -3.71
CA TYR A 23 7.02 -7.09 -4.30
C TYR A 23 7.57 -6.26 -5.47
N GLU A 24 6.72 -5.73 -6.32
CA GLU A 24 7.15 -4.88 -7.43
C GLU A 24 7.73 -3.54 -6.93
N PHE A 25 7.21 -2.98 -5.82
CA PHE A 25 7.87 -1.85 -5.15
C PHE A 25 9.24 -2.24 -4.60
N THR A 26 9.37 -3.44 -4.00
CA THR A 26 10.66 -3.95 -3.53
C THR A 26 11.68 -3.99 -4.66
N CYS A 27 11.31 -4.53 -5.84
CA CYS A 27 12.16 -4.54 -7.04
C CYS A 27 12.55 -3.13 -7.50
N LEU A 28 11.57 -2.21 -7.54
CA LEU A 28 11.82 -0.84 -7.97
C LEU A 28 12.78 -0.11 -7.03
N PHE A 29 12.54 -0.12 -5.72
CA PHE A 29 13.43 0.56 -4.77
C PHE A 29 14.83 -0.02 -4.78
N ALA A 30 14.99 -1.35 -4.88
CA ALA A 30 16.28 -2.00 -5.05
C ALA A 30 17.02 -1.49 -6.29
N SER A 31 16.33 -1.45 -7.46
CA SER A 31 16.91 -0.99 -8.72
C SER A 31 17.30 0.48 -8.71
N TYR A 32 16.69 1.29 -7.84
CA TYR A 32 17.05 2.69 -7.59
C TYR A 32 18.04 2.86 -6.43
N ASN A 33 18.72 1.77 -6.02
CA ASN A 33 19.81 1.78 -5.04
C ASN A 33 19.39 2.22 -3.62
N TYR A 34 18.14 1.94 -3.21
CA TYR A 34 17.70 2.10 -1.83
C TYR A 34 18.09 0.88 -1.00
N ASN A 35 18.43 1.10 0.27
CA ASN A 35 18.35 0.05 1.27
C ASN A 35 16.88 -0.27 1.55
N LEU A 36 16.59 -1.51 1.95
CA LEU A 36 15.23 -1.98 2.10
C LEU A 36 14.96 -2.48 3.52
N VAL A 37 13.78 -2.16 4.04
CA VAL A 37 13.15 -2.85 5.15
C VAL A 37 11.88 -3.50 4.61
N LEU A 38 11.85 -4.83 4.63
CA LEU A 38 10.75 -5.63 4.07
C LEU A 38 9.93 -6.23 5.21
N VAL A 39 8.64 -5.91 5.25
CA VAL A 39 7.71 -6.42 6.26
C VAL A 39 6.66 -7.29 5.58
N ASP A 40 6.53 -8.53 6.02
CA ASP A 40 5.49 -9.48 5.57
C ASP A 40 5.24 -10.52 6.65
N ILE A 41 4.16 -11.27 6.54
CA ILE A 41 3.87 -12.41 7.40
C ILE A 41 4.65 -13.67 6.98
N ASN A 42 5.09 -13.74 5.73
CA ASN A 42 5.78 -14.91 5.16
C ASN A 42 7.30 -14.80 5.37
N GLU A 43 7.78 -15.31 6.51
CA GLU A 43 9.18 -15.25 6.91
C GLU A 43 10.13 -15.89 5.90
N ASN A 44 9.81 -17.10 5.42
CA ASN A 44 10.68 -17.83 4.48
C ASN A 44 10.89 -17.04 3.19
N LYS A 45 9.82 -16.44 2.67
CA LYS A 45 9.90 -15.63 1.44
C LYS A 45 10.61 -14.30 1.65
N LEU A 46 10.50 -13.70 2.84
CA LEU A 46 11.27 -12.51 3.22
C LEU A 46 12.78 -12.80 3.19
N ILE A 47 13.20 -13.91 3.78
CA ILE A 47 14.61 -14.33 3.82
C ILE A 47 15.12 -14.54 2.40
N GLU A 48 14.42 -15.31 1.57
CA GLU A 48 14.78 -15.54 0.16
C GLU A 48 14.96 -14.22 -0.62
N ILE A 49 14.02 -13.31 -0.49
CA ILE A 49 14.06 -12.00 -1.17
C ILE A 49 15.23 -11.17 -0.64
N ALA A 50 15.45 -11.13 0.68
CA ALA A 50 16.50 -10.34 1.30
C ALA A 50 17.90 -10.81 0.86
N GLU A 51 18.16 -12.11 0.87
CA GLU A 51 19.43 -12.68 0.42
C GLU A 51 19.68 -12.37 -1.06
N ARG A 52 18.69 -12.65 -1.91
CA ARG A 52 18.80 -12.39 -3.35
C ARG A 52 19.07 -10.92 -3.66
N PHE A 53 18.32 -9.99 -3.04
CA PHE A 53 18.44 -8.56 -3.34
C PHE A 53 19.72 -7.96 -2.77
N THR A 54 20.20 -8.44 -1.63
CA THR A 54 21.50 -8.05 -1.09
C THR A 54 22.62 -8.41 -2.08
N GLN A 55 22.57 -9.60 -2.69
CA GLN A 55 23.58 -10.05 -3.66
C GLN A 55 23.43 -9.35 -5.02
N GLU A 56 22.21 -9.25 -5.55
CA GLU A 56 21.93 -8.74 -6.90
C GLU A 56 22.16 -7.23 -7.01
N TYR A 57 21.73 -6.46 -5.98
CA TYR A 57 21.77 -4.99 -6.03
C TYR A 57 22.85 -4.37 -5.13
N ASN A 58 23.59 -5.19 -4.36
CA ASN A 58 24.61 -4.72 -3.41
C ASN A 58 24.07 -3.64 -2.45
N ILE A 59 22.87 -3.85 -1.88
CA ILE A 59 22.18 -2.99 -0.91
C ILE A 59 21.99 -3.72 0.42
N CYS A 60 21.73 -2.99 1.50
CA CYS A 60 21.31 -3.60 2.76
C CYS A 60 19.81 -3.91 2.69
N VAL A 61 19.44 -5.15 3.06
CA VAL A 61 18.03 -5.56 3.16
C VAL A 61 17.78 -6.14 4.54
N THR A 62 16.88 -5.52 5.28
CA THR A 62 16.39 -5.99 6.59
C THR A 62 15.01 -6.62 6.39
N SER A 63 14.84 -7.87 6.82
CA SER A 63 13.55 -8.58 6.77
C SER A 63 12.93 -8.64 8.17
N ILE A 64 11.66 -8.27 8.29
CA ILE A 64 10.90 -8.27 9.54
C ILE A 64 9.63 -9.08 9.34
N ALA A 65 9.59 -10.31 9.86
CA ALA A 65 8.41 -11.16 9.84
C ALA A 65 7.42 -10.70 10.91
N LYS A 66 6.31 -10.07 10.51
CA LYS A 66 5.27 -9.58 11.43
C LYS A 66 3.88 -9.73 10.83
N ASP A 67 2.96 -10.20 11.67
CA ASP A 67 1.53 -10.16 11.38
C ASP A 67 0.97 -8.78 11.76
N LEU A 68 0.55 -8.02 10.76
CA LEU A 68 0.01 -6.67 10.93
C LEU A 68 -1.44 -6.64 11.43
N SER A 69 -2.10 -7.80 11.57
CA SER A 69 -3.39 -7.91 12.28
C SER A 69 -3.23 -7.81 13.80
N ILE A 70 -2.01 -8.00 14.31
CA ILE A 70 -1.68 -7.80 15.71
C ILE A 70 -1.45 -6.31 15.97
N SER A 71 -2.23 -5.72 16.89
CA SER A 71 -2.26 -4.29 17.15
C SER A 71 -0.91 -3.69 17.59
N THR A 72 -0.05 -4.50 18.21
CA THR A 72 1.29 -4.09 18.67
C THR A 72 2.37 -4.19 17.60
N SER A 73 2.08 -4.80 16.44
CA SER A 73 3.08 -5.01 15.38
C SER A 73 3.70 -3.70 14.85
N PRO A 74 2.94 -2.61 14.60
CA PRO A 74 3.53 -1.36 14.13
C PRO A 74 4.57 -0.78 15.08
N GLU A 75 4.27 -0.78 16.40
CA GLU A 75 5.19 -0.31 17.43
C GLU A 75 6.43 -1.20 17.52
N ALA A 76 6.24 -2.53 17.46
CA ALA A 76 7.35 -3.48 17.49
C ALA A 76 8.31 -3.28 16.31
N ILE A 77 7.79 -3.05 15.10
CA ILE A 77 8.59 -2.74 13.91
C ILE A 77 9.38 -1.45 14.13
N TYR A 78 8.73 -0.41 14.63
CA TYR A 78 9.37 0.88 14.87
C TYR A 78 10.51 0.77 15.88
N LEU A 79 10.28 0.09 17.02
CA LEU A 79 11.28 -0.10 18.08
C LEU A 79 12.47 -0.94 17.60
N GLU A 80 12.23 -2.00 16.81
CA GLU A 80 13.28 -2.83 16.22
C GLU A 80 14.20 -2.00 15.31
N LEU A 81 13.63 -1.13 14.48
CA LEU A 81 14.40 -0.25 13.60
C LEU A 81 15.15 0.85 14.36
N GLN A 82 14.55 1.39 15.43
CA GLN A 82 15.22 2.34 16.32
C GLN A 82 16.45 1.71 16.99
N GLN A 83 16.32 0.49 17.52
CA GLN A 83 17.43 -0.25 18.14
C GLN A 83 18.56 -0.55 17.14
N ALA A 84 18.19 -0.85 15.89
CA ALA A 84 19.14 -1.06 14.80
C ALA A 84 19.70 0.24 14.20
N SER A 85 19.28 1.42 14.67
CA SER A 85 19.64 2.74 14.11
C SER A 85 19.32 2.86 12.61
N ILE A 86 18.24 2.23 12.15
CA ILE A 86 17.77 2.29 10.76
C ILE A 86 16.72 3.39 10.60
N HIS A 87 17.08 4.42 9.84
CA HIS A 87 16.18 5.53 9.51
C HIS A 87 15.42 5.25 8.22
N ILE A 88 14.13 5.55 8.21
CA ILE A 88 13.26 5.34 7.06
C ILE A 88 13.03 6.67 6.33
N ASP A 89 13.46 6.74 5.07
CA ASP A 89 13.26 7.89 4.18
C ASP A 89 11.97 7.75 3.34
N VAL A 90 11.55 6.51 3.09
CA VAL A 90 10.32 6.21 2.34
C VAL A 90 9.53 5.13 3.06
N LEU A 91 8.25 5.40 3.34
CA LEU A 91 7.30 4.42 3.89
C LEU A 91 6.29 4.02 2.80
N VAL A 92 6.21 2.74 2.48
CA VAL A 92 5.23 2.16 1.57
C VAL A 92 4.27 1.27 2.35
N ASN A 93 3.13 1.81 2.72
CA ASN A 93 2.02 1.09 3.34
C ASN A 93 1.21 0.37 2.25
N ASN A 94 1.62 -0.85 1.92
CA ASN A 94 1.01 -1.65 0.86
C ASN A 94 0.25 -2.87 1.38
N ALA A 95 0.63 -3.43 2.54
CA ALA A 95 -0.06 -4.58 3.12
C ALA A 95 -1.57 -4.34 3.23
N GLY A 96 -2.35 -5.33 2.85
CA GLY A 96 -3.80 -5.25 2.93
C GLY A 96 -4.47 -6.43 2.23
N PHE A 97 -5.71 -6.69 2.62
CA PHE A 97 -6.53 -7.72 2.03
C PHE A 97 -8.01 -7.31 2.01
N GLY A 98 -8.84 -8.10 1.37
CA GLY A 98 -10.29 -7.90 1.29
C GLY A 98 -11.02 -9.18 1.60
N ILE A 99 -12.31 -9.06 1.95
CA ILE A 99 -13.22 -10.18 2.18
C ILE A 99 -14.44 -9.95 1.31
N TYR A 100 -14.89 -11.01 0.65
CA TYR A 100 -16.06 -11.01 -0.22
C TYR A 100 -17.18 -11.85 0.39
N GLY A 101 -18.38 -11.29 0.46
CA GLY A 101 -19.57 -11.96 0.99
C GLY A 101 -20.63 -10.95 1.47
N LEU A 102 -21.83 -11.45 1.77
CA LEU A 102 -22.86 -10.65 2.45
C LEU A 102 -22.36 -10.34 3.88
N PHE A 103 -22.50 -9.09 4.31
CA PHE A 103 -21.95 -8.64 5.59
C PHE A 103 -22.46 -9.43 6.81
N ASN A 104 -23.68 -9.94 6.75
CA ASN A 104 -24.24 -10.80 7.81
C ASN A 104 -23.72 -12.26 7.77
N GLU A 105 -22.95 -12.64 6.75
CA GLU A 105 -22.43 -14.00 6.55
C GLU A 105 -20.91 -14.07 6.70
N THR A 106 -20.20 -12.95 6.53
CA THR A 106 -18.75 -12.89 6.71
C THR A 106 -18.35 -13.06 8.16
N ASN A 107 -17.14 -13.60 8.40
CA ASN A 107 -16.61 -13.80 9.74
C ASN A 107 -16.18 -12.48 10.39
N LEU A 108 -16.71 -12.17 11.57
CA LEU A 108 -16.42 -10.92 12.28
C LEU A 108 -14.93 -10.72 12.58
N ASN A 109 -14.23 -11.76 13.03
CA ASN A 109 -12.81 -11.62 13.38
C ASN A 109 -11.97 -11.30 12.14
N SER A 110 -12.27 -11.94 11.02
CA SER A 110 -11.59 -11.63 9.76
C SER A 110 -11.86 -10.20 9.28
N GLU A 111 -13.08 -9.66 9.48
CA GLU A 111 -13.40 -8.27 9.18
C GLU A 111 -12.62 -7.30 10.09
N LEU A 112 -12.50 -7.64 11.40
CA LEU A 112 -11.71 -6.84 12.34
C LEU A 112 -10.21 -6.88 12.01
N ASP A 113 -9.68 -8.05 11.65
CA ASP A 113 -8.29 -8.19 11.18
C ASP A 113 -8.04 -7.34 9.92
N MET A 114 -9.00 -7.33 8.99
CA MET A 114 -8.93 -6.48 7.79
C MET A 114 -8.90 -4.98 8.16
N ILE A 115 -9.71 -4.54 9.10
CA ILE A 115 -9.68 -3.17 9.62
C ILE A 115 -8.34 -2.88 10.27
N GLN A 116 -7.84 -3.79 11.10
CA GLN A 116 -6.55 -3.63 11.76
C GLN A 116 -5.41 -3.46 10.75
N VAL A 117 -5.32 -4.32 9.73
CA VAL A 117 -4.27 -4.25 8.71
C VAL A 117 -4.45 -3.05 7.78
N ASN A 118 -5.65 -2.90 7.20
CA ASN A 118 -5.88 -1.91 6.14
C ASN A 118 -5.98 -0.47 6.66
N LEU A 119 -6.32 -0.27 7.93
CA LEU A 119 -6.64 1.05 8.47
C LEU A 119 -5.77 1.40 9.68
N VAL A 120 -5.85 0.62 10.77
CA VAL A 120 -5.17 0.94 12.02
C VAL A 120 -3.66 0.89 11.86
N CYS A 121 -3.13 -0.18 11.24
CA CYS A 121 -1.70 -0.34 11.00
C CYS A 121 -1.12 0.78 10.13
N ILE A 122 -1.81 1.15 9.04
CA ILE A 122 -1.38 2.24 8.15
C ILE A 122 -1.32 3.56 8.91
N THR A 123 -2.35 3.87 9.70
CA THR A 123 -2.40 5.09 10.52
C THR A 123 -1.25 5.10 11.53
N HIS A 124 -1.02 3.98 12.22
CA HIS A 124 -0.01 3.85 13.26
C HIS A 124 1.41 3.98 12.69
N LEU A 125 1.76 3.21 11.65
CA LEU A 125 3.06 3.30 10.99
C LEU A 125 3.30 4.71 10.43
N THR A 126 2.30 5.30 9.78
CA THR A 126 2.40 6.68 9.27
C THR A 126 2.73 7.64 10.42
N LYS A 127 2.02 7.56 11.54
CA LYS A 127 2.25 8.44 12.70
C LYS A 127 3.65 8.29 13.30
N LEU A 128 4.14 7.05 13.43
CA LEU A 128 5.44 6.76 14.01
C LEU A 128 6.60 7.31 13.14
N PHE A 129 6.56 7.07 11.83
CA PHE A 129 7.65 7.49 10.95
C PHE A 129 7.56 8.94 10.51
N LEU A 130 6.36 9.51 10.43
CA LEU A 130 6.13 10.89 9.98
C LEU A 130 6.87 11.92 10.85
N LYS A 131 6.88 11.73 12.18
CA LYS A 131 7.52 12.66 13.11
C LYS A 131 8.98 12.91 12.73
N HIS A 132 9.75 11.83 12.55
CA HIS A 132 11.16 11.93 12.18
C HIS A 132 11.37 12.51 10.77
N MET A 133 10.49 12.19 9.80
CA MET A 133 10.56 12.75 8.45
C MET A 133 10.35 14.28 8.47
N VAL A 134 9.41 14.78 9.29
CA VAL A 134 9.16 16.22 9.44
C VAL A 134 10.34 16.91 10.13
N GLU A 135 10.88 16.33 11.20
CA GLU A 135 12.06 16.86 11.90
C GLU A 135 13.29 16.95 10.97
N LYS A 136 13.43 15.98 10.06
CA LYS A 136 14.50 15.96 9.04
C LYS A 136 14.23 16.93 7.88
N GLY A 137 12.99 17.36 7.67
CA GLY A 137 12.59 18.16 6.51
C GLY A 137 12.57 17.37 5.19
N GLU A 138 12.57 16.05 5.25
CA GLU A 138 12.56 15.17 4.06
C GLU A 138 11.91 13.83 4.38
N GLY A 139 10.98 13.38 3.52
CA GLY A 139 10.36 12.07 3.63
C GLY A 139 9.31 11.83 2.54
N LYS A 140 9.02 10.57 2.28
CA LYS A 140 7.98 10.18 1.34
C LYS A 140 7.13 9.04 1.90
N ILE A 141 5.81 9.19 1.82
CA ILE A 141 4.86 8.16 2.26
C ILE A 141 3.99 7.78 1.06
N LEU A 142 3.86 6.48 0.80
CA LEU A 142 2.92 5.94 -0.17
C LEU A 142 1.94 5.01 0.53
N ASN A 143 0.67 5.33 0.46
CA ASN A 143 -0.42 4.50 0.97
C ASN A 143 -1.16 3.84 -0.20
N VAL A 144 -1.27 2.50 -0.19
CA VAL A 144 -1.97 1.77 -1.24
C VAL A 144 -3.45 1.64 -0.88
N SER A 145 -4.26 2.45 -1.55
CA SER A 145 -5.72 2.38 -1.53
C SER A 145 -6.24 1.51 -2.68
N SER A 146 -7.29 1.93 -3.37
CA SER A 146 -7.91 1.27 -4.51
C SER A 146 -8.89 2.21 -5.21
N THR A 147 -9.30 1.90 -6.44
CA THR A 147 -10.50 2.51 -7.04
C THR A 147 -11.78 2.22 -6.25
N ALA A 148 -11.78 1.23 -5.37
CA ALA A 148 -12.83 0.97 -4.39
C ALA A 148 -13.05 2.14 -3.42
N ALA A 149 -12.07 3.03 -3.25
CA ALA A 149 -12.15 4.18 -2.36
C ALA A 149 -13.19 5.24 -2.76
N PHE A 150 -13.58 5.26 -4.03
CA PHE A 150 -14.42 6.33 -4.58
C PHE A 150 -15.93 6.04 -4.49
N GLN A 151 -16.33 4.84 -4.06
CA GLN A 151 -17.73 4.40 -4.07
C GLN A 151 -18.03 3.36 -2.99
N PRO A 152 -19.29 3.21 -2.54
CA PRO A 152 -19.68 2.09 -1.67
C PRO A 152 -19.62 0.76 -2.43
N GLY A 153 -19.18 -0.32 -1.75
CA GLY A 153 -19.04 -1.65 -2.36
C GLY A 153 -19.87 -2.74 -1.66
N PRO A 154 -21.12 -3.00 -2.09
CA PRO A 154 -21.85 -4.18 -1.62
C PRO A 154 -21.03 -5.45 -1.81
N LEU A 155 -21.19 -6.43 -0.92
CA LEU A 155 -20.41 -7.67 -0.84
C LEU A 155 -18.94 -7.53 -0.41
N MET A 156 -18.42 -6.31 -0.30
CA MET A 156 -17.10 -5.97 0.20
C MET A 156 -17.14 -4.67 1.05
N SER A 157 -18.20 -4.49 1.81
CA SER A 157 -18.53 -3.23 2.46
C SER A 157 -17.40 -2.67 3.34
N VAL A 158 -16.81 -3.51 4.18
CA VAL A 158 -15.71 -3.11 5.06
C VAL A 158 -14.44 -2.81 4.25
N TYR A 159 -14.10 -3.62 3.27
CA TYR A 159 -12.95 -3.34 2.39
C TYR A 159 -13.06 -1.98 1.71
N PHE A 160 -14.19 -1.68 1.05
CA PHE A 160 -14.40 -0.39 0.40
C PHE A 160 -14.34 0.78 1.38
N ALA A 161 -14.89 0.59 2.59
CA ALA A 161 -14.80 1.58 3.66
C ALA A 161 -13.36 1.83 4.10
N THR A 162 -12.54 0.77 4.27
CA THR A 162 -11.12 0.93 4.61
C THR A 162 -10.36 1.67 3.52
N LYS A 163 -10.65 1.39 2.23
CA LYS A 163 -9.97 2.06 1.12
C LYS A 163 -10.40 3.53 0.97
N SER A 164 -11.66 3.86 1.28
CA SER A 164 -12.14 5.25 1.35
C SER A 164 -11.46 6.02 2.47
N TYR A 165 -11.30 5.39 3.65
CA TYR A 165 -10.53 5.98 4.75
C TYR A 165 -9.10 6.31 4.32
N ILE A 166 -8.37 5.36 3.69
CA ILE A 166 -6.98 5.57 3.27
C ILE A 166 -6.88 6.75 2.29
N LEU A 167 -7.81 6.87 1.34
CA LEU A 167 -7.83 7.98 0.40
C LEU A 167 -7.99 9.31 1.13
N SER A 168 -9.06 9.48 1.91
CA SER A 168 -9.36 10.71 2.63
C SER A 168 -8.26 11.09 3.63
N PHE A 169 -7.76 10.10 4.40
CA PHE A 169 -6.65 10.29 5.34
C PHE A 169 -5.38 10.78 4.63
N SER A 170 -5.02 10.16 3.51
CA SER A 170 -3.81 10.52 2.78
C SER A 170 -3.89 11.91 2.16
N GLU A 171 -5.06 12.30 1.62
CA GLU A 171 -5.27 13.64 1.08
C GLU A 171 -5.18 14.70 2.18
N ALA A 172 -5.78 14.44 3.36
CA ALA A 172 -5.74 15.36 4.48
C ALA A 172 -4.31 15.59 4.98
N ILE A 173 -3.56 14.51 5.30
CA ILE A 173 -2.19 14.66 5.79
C ILE A 173 -1.22 15.18 4.72
N ALA A 174 -1.48 14.96 3.44
CA ALA A 174 -0.68 15.56 2.36
C ALA A 174 -0.79 17.10 2.39
N ASN A 175 -1.99 17.63 2.66
CA ASN A 175 -2.20 19.07 2.79
C ASN A 175 -1.57 19.63 4.08
N GLU A 176 -1.74 18.93 5.23
CA GLU A 176 -1.12 19.32 6.50
C GLU A 176 0.42 19.39 6.43
N LEU A 177 1.04 18.67 5.50
CA LEU A 177 2.49 18.57 5.34
C LEU A 177 3.05 19.49 4.25
N GLU A 178 2.22 20.35 3.64
CA GLU A 178 2.73 21.39 2.74
C GLU A 178 3.83 22.19 3.44
N ASP A 179 4.91 22.48 2.74
CA ASP A 179 6.09 23.21 3.24
C ASP A 179 6.99 22.48 4.26
N THR A 180 6.69 21.22 4.64
CA THR A 180 7.53 20.45 5.56
C THR A 180 8.67 19.67 4.89
N GLY A 181 8.68 19.61 3.55
CA GLY A 181 9.58 18.74 2.78
C GLY A 181 9.15 17.26 2.74
N VAL A 182 8.05 16.89 3.40
CA VAL A 182 7.49 15.53 3.38
C VAL A 182 6.31 15.46 2.41
N SER A 183 6.25 14.42 1.60
CA SER A 183 5.12 14.20 0.67
C SER A 183 4.38 12.91 0.95
N VAL A 184 3.05 12.95 0.79
CA VAL A 184 2.19 11.78 0.91
C VAL A 184 1.50 11.51 -0.42
N THR A 185 1.58 10.27 -0.87
CA THR A 185 0.96 9.79 -2.11
C THR A 185 -0.01 8.67 -1.77
N VAL A 186 -1.24 8.76 -2.24
CA VAL A 186 -2.18 7.64 -2.22
C VAL A 186 -2.27 7.03 -3.62
N LEU A 187 -1.95 5.74 -3.70
CA LEU A 187 -2.08 4.96 -4.93
C LEU A 187 -3.43 4.24 -4.94
N CYS A 188 -4.26 4.51 -5.94
CA CYS A 188 -5.59 3.96 -6.10
C CYS A 188 -5.66 3.04 -7.35
N PRO A 189 -5.11 1.83 -7.30
CA PRO A 189 -5.18 0.91 -8.43
C PRO A 189 -6.61 0.40 -8.66
N GLY A 190 -6.95 0.12 -9.90
CA GLY A 190 -8.06 -0.75 -10.27
C GLY A 190 -7.73 -2.22 -10.02
N PRO A 191 -8.56 -3.16 -10.49
CA PRO A 191 -8.26 -4.59 -10.43
C PRO A 191 -6.89 -4.89 -11.01
N THR A 192 -6.06 -5.57 -10.20
CA THR A 192 -4.64 -5.81 -10.49
C THR A 192 -4.35 -7.30 -10.37
N GLN A 193 -3.58 -7.85 -11.30
CA GLN A 193 -3.13 -9.24 -11.24
C GLN A 193 -2.19 -9.41 -10.04
N SER A 194 -2.70 -10.02 -8.96
CA SER A 194 -1.95 -10.25 -7.71
C SER A 194 -2.62 -11.36 -6.90
N ALA A 195 -1.94 -11.86 -5.88
CA ALA A 195 -2.47 -12.83 -4.93
C ALA A 195 -3.68 -12.31 -4.11
N PHE A 196 -4.07 -11.05 -4.28
CA PHE A 196 -5.23 -10.45 -3.61
C PHE A 196 -6.53 -11.22 -3.91
N HIS A 197 -6.75 -11.58 -5.18
CA HIS A 197 -7.96 -12.28 -5.62
C HIS A 197 -8.06 -13.70 -5.05
N GLN A 198 -6.93 -14.37 -4.85
CA GLN A 198 -6.87 -15.67 -4.17
C GLN A 198 -7.30 -15.54 -2.69
N ARG A 199 -6.79 -14.50 -2.02
CA ARG A 199 -7.13 -14.26 -0.60
C ARG A 199 -8.58 -13.83 -0.38
N THR A 200 -9.21 -13.16 -1.35
CA THR A 200 -10.62 -12.76 -1.27
C THR A 200 -11.59 -13.85 -1.67
N GLY A 201 -11.11 -14.99 -2.20
CA GLY A 201 -11.96 -16.07 -2.73
C GLY A 201 -12.70 -15.69 -4.03
N THR A 202 -12.34 -14.60 -4.68
CA THR A 202 -13.00 -14.11 -5.90
C THR A 202 -12.35 -14.62 -7.19
N GLU A 203 -11.23 -15.34 -7.10
CA GLU A 203 -10.43 -15.80 -8.24
C GLU A 203 -11.21 -16.64 -9.27
N ASN A 204 -12.20 -17.43 -8.81
CA ASN A 204 -13.00 -18.32 -9.64
C ASN A 204 -14.26 -17.68 -10.25
N SER A 205 -14.56 -16.41 -9.93
CA SER A 205 -15.71 -15.75 -10.52
C SER A 205 -15.47 -15.55 -12.02
N GLN A 206 -16.47 -15.90 -12.85
CA GLN A 206 -16.41 -15.76 -14.32
C GLN A 206 -16.01 -14.34 -14.72
N ARG A 207 -16.48 -13.37 -13.96
CA ARG A 207 -16.20 -11.97 -14.17
C ARG A 207 -14.74 -11.58 -13.97
N MET A 208 -14.04 -12.16 -12.97
CA MET A 208 -12.62 -11.91 -12.77
C MET A 208 -11.79 -12.43 -13.94
N LYS A 209 -12.24 -13.52 -14.56
CA LYS A 209 -11.61 -14.09 -15.77
C LYS A 209 -11.75 -13.17 -16.98
N ASP A 210 -12.89 -12.49 -17.11
CA ASP A 210 -13.18 -11.60 -18.25
C ASP A 210 -12.67 -10.17 -18.06
N MET A 211 -12.21 -9.81 -16.85
CA MET A 211 -11.78 -8.46 -16.53
C MET A 211 -10.33 -8.21 -16.98
N LYS A 212 -10.13 -7.21 -17.82
CA LYS A 212 -8.78 -6.77 -18.19
C LYS A 212 -8.11 -6.09 -16.99
N MET A 213 -7.34 -6.87 -16.24
CA MET A 213 -6.55 -6.38 -15.10
C MET A 213 -5.21 -5.81 -15.55
N MET A 214 -4.73 -4.79 -14.85
CA MET A 214 -3.37 -4.30 -15.01
C MET A 214 -2.41 -5.20 -14.23
N ASP A 215 -1.22 -5.43 -14.76
CA ASP A 215 -0.19 -6.18 -14.03
C ASP A 215 0.38 -5.36 -12.85
N ALA A 216 0.85 -6.05 -11.81
CA ALA A 216 1.36 -5.42 -10.60
C ALA A 216 2.60 -4.55 -10.85
N LYS A 217 3.46 -4.94 -11.79
CA LYS A 217 4.67 -4.21 -12.17
C LYS A 217 4.35 -2.85 -12.75
N THR A 218 3.39 -2.79 -13.68
CA THR A 218 2.91 -1.53 -14.28
C THR A 218 2.28 -0.63 -13.23
N VAL A 219 1.45 -1.18 -12.32
CA VAL A 219 0.83 -0.43 -11.23
C VAL A 219 1.88 0.16 -10.30
N ALA A 220 2.83 -0.64 -9.84
CA ALA A 220 3.92 -0.21 -8.98
C ALA A 220 4.79 0.87 -9.65
N ALA A 221 5.12 0.72 -10.93
CA ALA A 221 5.90 1.71 -11.68
C ALA A 221 5.17 3.06 -11.81
N ILE A 222 3.85 3.07 -11.98
CA ILE A 222 3.03 4.29 -12.00
C ILE A 222 3.00 4.92 -10.59
N GLY A 223 2.79 4.10 -9.54
CA GLY A 223 2.82 4.53 -8.15
C GLY A 223 4.16 5.14 -7.76
N PHE A 224 5.25 4.46 -8.06
CA PHE A 224 6.62 4.93 -7.81
C PHE A 224 6.90 6.29 -8.47
N ARG A 225 6.56 6.44 -9.74
CA ARG A 225 6.72 7.74 -10.43
C ARG A 225 5.86 8.84 -9.81
N GLY A 226 4.66 8.51 -9.33
CA GLY A 226 3.80 9.44 -8.60
C GLY A 226 4.42 9.89 -7.29
N LEU A 227 4.89 8.93 -6.48
CA LEU A 227 5.58 9.15 -5.21
C LEU A 227 6.82 10.03 -5.38
N MET A 228 7.68 9.72 -6.36
CA MET A 228 8.91 10.49 -6.60
C MET A 228 8.61 11.94 -7.02
N LYS A 229 7.48 12.17 -7.69
CA LYS A 229 7.01 13.51 -8.10
C LYS A 229 6.18 14.24 -7.04
N GLY A 230 5.98 13.65 -5.86
CA GLY A 230 5.17 14.24 -4.79
C GLY A 230 3.67 14.40 -5.15
N LYS A 231 3.12 13.54 -6.03
CA LYS A 231 1.69 13.59 -6.37
C LYS A 231 0.85 13.04 -5.22
N THR A 232 -0.18 13.78 -4.80
CA THR A 232 -1.06 13.34 -3.72
C THR A 232 -1.90 12.13 -4.12
N VAL A 233 -2.60 12.17 -5.26
CA VAL A 233 -3.45 11.06 -5.73
C VAL A 233 -2.93 10.49 -7.04
N VAL A 234 -2.76 9.18 -7.10
CA VAL A 234 -2.32 8.44 -8.30
C VAL A 234 -3.29 7.32 -8.61
N ILE A 235 -3.98 7.42 -9.75
CA ILE A 235 -4.93 6.41 -10.24
C ILE A 235 -4.37 5.81 -11.53
N PRO A 236 -3.86 4.56 -11.51
CA PRO A 236 -3.38 3.88 -12.70
C PRO A 236 -4.48 3.63 -13.73
N GLY A 237 -4.24 4.04 -14.98
CA GLY A 237 -5.16 3.84 -16.11
C GLY A 237 -6.17 4.97 -16.28
N ALA A 238 -6.25 5.50 -17.52
CA ALA A 238 -7.15 6.63 -17.84
C ALA A 238 -8.63 6.29 -17.58
N LYS A 239 -9.06 5.07 -17.93
CA LYS A 239 -10.44 4.60 -17.66
C LYS A 239 -10.76 4.63 -16.16
N ASN A 240 -9.86 4.13 -15.32
CA ASN A 240 -10.05 4.12 -13.87
C ASN A 240 -10.17 5.54 -13.31
N ARG A 241 -9.33 6.47 -13.79
CA ARG A 241 -9.38 7.87 -13.37
C ARG A 241 -10.70 8.54 -13.77
N ILE A 242 -11.17 8.33 -15.00
CA ILE A 242 -12.45 8.87 -15.45
C ILE A 242 -13.60 8.31 -14.59
N LEU A 243 -13.62 7.00 -14.32
CA LEU A 243 -14.65 6.38 -13.51
C LEU A 243 -14.65 6.88 -12.06
N ALA A 244 -13.46 7.04 -11.45
CA ALA A 244 -13.31 7.57 -10.09
C ALA A 244 -13.86 9.00 -9.97
N GLU A 245 -13.66 9.85 -10.97
CA GLU A 245 -14.22 11.22 -10.98
C GLU A 245 -15.71 11.24 -11.31
N ALA A 246 -16.17 10.38 -12.23
CA ALA A 246 -17.57 10.32 -12.65
C ALA A 246 -18.53 9.99 -11.50
N VAL A 247 -18.09 9.21 -10.52
CA VAL A 247 -18.90 8.88 -9.32
C VAL A 247 -19.37 10.12 -8.57
N ARG A 248 -18.62 11.21 -8.59
CA ARG A 248 -18.94 12.49 -7.90
C ARG A 248 -20.19 13.19 -8.49
N PHE A 249 -20.54 12.90 -9.73
CA PHE A 249 -21.66 13.51 -10.45
C PHE A 249 -22.94 12.66 -10.40
N LEU A 250 -22.89 11.47 -9.81
CA LEU A 250 -24.03 10.55 -9.75
C LEU A 250 -24.70 10.54 -8.36
N PRO A 251 -26.04 10.41 -8.29
CA PRO A 251 -26.72 10.21 -7.01
C PRO A 251 -26.22 8.96 -6.28
N ARG A 252 -25.98 9.06 -4.98
CA ARG A 252 -25.40 7.99 -4.16
C ARG A 252 -26.11 6.64 -4.30
N LYS A 253 -27.44 6.61 -4.37
CA LYS A 253 -28.22 5.37 -4.57
C LYS A 253 -27.93 4.68 -5.92
N GLN A 254 -27.70 5.47 -6.97
CA GLN A 254 -27.35 4.92 -8.29
C GLN A 254 -25.93 4.35 -8.28
N VAL A 255 -24.98 5.06 -7.67
CA VAL A 255 -23.59 4.58 -7.49
C VAL A 255 -23.59 3.23 -6.79
N THR A 256 -24.32 3.07 -5.69
CA THR A 256 -24.39 1.80 -4.94
C THR A 256 -24.98 0.67 -5.79
N LYS A 257 -26.05 0.94 -6.59
CA LYS A 257 -26.65 -0.05 -7.50
C LYS A 257 -25.67 -0.47 -8.59
N ILE A 258 -24.99 0.50 -9.21
CA ILE A 258 -23.97 0.23 -10.26
C ILE A 258 -22.82 -0.58 -9.65
N SER A 259 -22.32 -0.18 -8.48
CA SER A 259 -21.25 -0.90 -7.78
C SER A 259 -21.65 -2.35 -7.48
N LYS A 260 -22.90 -2.60 -6.99
CA LYS A 260 -23.40 -3.95 -6.77
C LYS A 260 -23.43 -4.76 -8.07
N ALA A 261 -23.97 -4.20 -9.15
CA ALA A 261 -24.01 -4.86 -10.46
C ALA A 261 -22.60 -5.12 -11.02
N VAL A 262 -21.65 -4.21 -10.72
CA VAL A 262 -20.22 -4.33 -11.08
C VAL A 262 -19.51 -5.39 -10.25
N GLN A 263 -19.87 -5.68 -9.03
CA GLN A 263 -19.23 -6.73 -8.22
C GLN A 263 -19.80 -8.13 -8.49
N GLY A 264 -20.90 -8.19 -9.20
CA GLY A 264 -21.46 -9.42 -9.76
C GLY A 264 -22.30 -10.23 -8.76
N HIS A 265 -23.25 -10.85 -9.31
CA HIS A 265 -23.84 -12.08 -8.78
C HIS A 265 -23.05 -13.25 -9.33
#